data_f50f8b22a30b44fca8cd2067921cf9a5
#
_entry.id   f50f8b22a30b44fca8cd2067921cf9a5
#
_cell.length_a   1.000
_cell.length_b   1.000
_cell.length_c   1.000
_cell.angle_alpha   90.00
_cell.angle_beta   90.00
_cell.angle_gamma   90.00
#
_symmetry.space_group_name_H-M   'P 1'
#
loop_
_entity.id
_entity.type
_entity.pdbx_description
1 polymer ?
#
loop_
_entity_poly.entity_id
_entity_poly.type
_entity_poly.pdbx_seq_one_letter_code
_entity_poly.pdbx_strand_id
1 'polypeptide(L)'
;MAISESIKYIGASTHDLDLFEGQYTVPNGMAYNSYLIDDEKIAIMDTVDKIVTSKWLDNLKNALAGKEPTYLIIQHLEPDHSANVNTVIEMYPNITLVCTAKAKSMLGQFGINSENVLTVGEGDELSLGSHTLKFILAPMVHWPEVMLSYEISEKALFSADAFGKFGALDIDESWNCEARRYYFNIVGKYGLPVSNLLKKASTLEINTIYPLHGPVLTDTIPEVLNLYTTWAAYEPEDEGVFIAYASMHGNTAEAANKMKEILEAKGAAKVAIGDLSRDDMAKCVENAFRYSTLLCMAPSYDGGVFLPMADFIHHLKSKLYQNRRVALVENASWAPSAVKAMKAEFEQMKNIDLIENTVTIKTTVKESDIEALSNLADEILK
;
A
#
# COMPACT_ATOMS: atom_id res chain seq x y z
N MET A 1 -5.53 20.81 -12.78
CA MET A 1 -4.24 21.02 -13.43
C MET A 1 -4.29 20.27 -14.77
N ALA A 2 -4.04 20.90 -15.92
CA ALA A 2 -3.88 20.15 -17.17
C ALA A 2 -2.49 19.51 -17.11
N ILE A 3 -2.41 18.20 -17.25
CA ILE A 3 -1.15 17.46 -17.23
C ILE A 3 -0.64 17.28 -18.66
N SER A 4 -1.57 17.22 -19.60
CA SER A 4 -1.39 17.43 -21.03
C SER A 4 -2.54 18.30 -21.56
N GLU A 5 -2.54 18.66 -22.84
CA GLU A 5 -3.66 19.41 -23.42
C GLU A 5 -4.96 18.59 -23.44
N SER A 6 -4.85 17.27 -23.56
CA SER A 6 -5.96 16.32 -23.73
C SER A 6 -6.31 15.56 -22.45
N ILE A 7 -5.36 15.29 -21.54
CA ILE A 7 -5.60 14.58 -20.29
C ILE A 7 -5.75 15.58 -19.14
N LYS A 8 -6.94 15.63 -18.56
CA LYS A 8 -7.31 16.57 -17.49
C LYS A 8 -7.51 15.81 -16.17
N TYR A 9 -6.94 16.29 -15.09
CA TYR A 9 -7.25 15.83 -13.75
C TYR A 9 -8.61 16.34 -13.32
N ILE A 10 -9.52 15.44 -12.93
CA ILE A 10 -10.86 15.77 -12.43
C ILE A 10 -11.13 15.20 -11.03
N GLY A 11 -10.16 14.54 -10.42
CA GLY A 11 -10.25 14.00 -9.07
C GLY A 11 -10.39 15.06 -7.97
N ALA A 12 -10.39 14.59 -6.72
CA ALA A 12 -10.45 15.46 -5.56
C ALA A 12 -9.74 14.86 -4.35
N SER A 13 -9.17 15.71 -3.51
CA SER A 13 -8.62 15.32 -2.21
C SER A 13 -9.57 15.72 -1.08
N THR A 14 -9.50 14.98 0.03
CA THR A 14 -10.19 15.28 1.29
C THR A 14 -9.25 15.18 2.47
N HIS A 15 -9.48 15.99 3.52
CA HIS A 15 -8.87 15.92 4.84
C HIS A 15 -9.88 15.48 5.92
N ASP A 16 -11.13 15.21 5.51
CA ASP A 16 -12.22 14.86 6.43
C ASP A 16 -12.33 13.35 6.69
N LEU A 17 -11.36 12.57 6.20
CA LEU A 17 -11.28 11.12 6.39
C LEU A 17 -10.36 10.81 7.58
N ASP A 18 -10.88 10.13 8.60
CA ASP A 18 -10.09 9.66 9.75
C ASP A 18 -9.38 8.32 9.46
N LEU A 19 -10.09 7.39 8.81
CA LEU A 19 -9.56 6.06 8.47
C LEU A 19 -9.86 5.70 6.99
N PHE A 20 -8.82 5.38 6.24
CA PHE A 20 -8.96 4.75 4.93
C PHE A 20 -9.27 3.26 5.11
N GLU A 21 -10.19 2.70 4.32
CA GLU A 21 -10.74 1.34 4.46
C GLU A 21 -11.21 1.00 5.90
N GLY A 22 -11.53 2.01 6.72
CA GLY A 22 -11.96 1.82 8.10
C GLY A 22 -10.86 1.31 9.04
N GLN A 23 -9.59 1.32 8.64
CA GLN A 23 -8.49 0.77 9.44
C GLN A 23 -7.17 1.55 9.37
N TYR A 24 -6.89 2.28 8.29
CA TYR A 24 -5.62 2.98 8.12
C TYR A 24 -5.76 4.46 8.41
N THR A 25 -5.01 4.98 9.38
CA THR A 25 -4.98 6.41 9.67
C THR A 25 -4.42 7.19 8.47
N VAL A 26 -5.06 8.30 8.11
CA VAL A 26 -4.61 9.17 7.02
C VAL A 26 -4.58 10.63 7.47
N PRO A 27 -3.64 10.98 8.36
CA PRO A 27 -3.58 12.31 8.98
C PRO A 27 -3.38 13.43 7.95
N ASN A 28 -2.80 13.12 6.81
CA ASN A 28 -2.59 14.02 5.68
C ASN A 28 -3.70 13.91 4.62
N GLY A 29 -4.85 13.35 5.00
CA GLY A 29 -5.98 13.17 4.08
C GLY A 29 -5.76 12.09 3.03
N MET A 30 -6.59 12.10 1.98
CA MET A 30 -6.53 11.15 0.87
C MET A 30 -6.86 11.82 -0.45
N ALA A 31 -6.17 11.44 -1.50
CA ALA A 31 -6.48 11.81 -2.88
C ALA A 31 -7.26 10.68 -3.55
N TYR A 32 -8.38 11.02 -4.17
CA TYR A 32 -9.17 10.14 -5.05
C TYR A 32 -9.06 10.69 -6.47
N ASN A 33 -8.25 10.05 -7.28
CA ASN A 33 -7.94 10.54 -8.61
C ASN A 33 -8.93 10.00 -9.64
N SER A 34 -9.30 10.85 -10.54
CA SER A 34 -10.06 10.54 -11.75
C SER A 34 -9.58 11.47 -12.85
N TYR A 35 -9.61 10.99 -14.09
CA TYR A 35 -9.08 11.75 -15.22
C TYR A 35 -10.09 11.77 -16.37
N LEU A 36 -9.97 12.77 -17.22
CA LEU A 36 -10.77 12.88 -18.44
C LEU A 36 -9.84 12.99 -19.62
N ILE A 37 -10.04 12.17 -20.64
CA ILE A 37 -9.38 12.27 -21.94
C ILE A 37 -10.35 12.98 -22.88
N ASP A 38 -10.00 14.21 -23.29
CA ASP A 38 -10.79 15.06 -24.17
C ASP A 38 -10.38 14.82 -25.61
N ASP A 39 -11.14 14.00 -26.33
CA ASP A 39 -10.91 13.64 -27.73
C ASP A 39 -12.25 13.61 -28.49
N GLU A 40 -12.31 13.07 -29.70
CA GLU A 40 -13.56 12.87 -30.47
C GLU A 40 -14.58 12.07 -29.67
N LYS A 41 -14.12 11.03 -28.95
CA LYS A 41 -14.88 10.26 -27.96
C LYS A 41 -14.27 10.50 -26.59
N ILE A 42 -14.97 11.23 -25.77
CA ILE A 42 -14.48 11.60 -24.45
C ILE A 42 -14.56 10.38 -23.52
N ALA A 43 -13.48 10.09 -22.82
CA ALA A 43 -13.41 9.03 -21.81
C ALA A 43 -13.16 9.59 -20.42
N ILE A 44 -13.99 9.14 -19.45
CA ILE A 44 -13.76 9.34 -18.01
C ILE A 44 -13.02 8.10 -17.51
N MET A 45 -11.90 8.31 -16.78
CA MET A 45 -11.08 7.26 -16.19
C MET A 45 -11.42 7.15 -14.70
N ASP A 46 -12.16 6.13 -14.34
CA ASP A 46 -12.74 5.86 -13.02
C ASP A 46 -13.56 7.02 -12.41
N THR A 47 -14.19 6.78 -11.29
CA THR A 47 -14.85 7.81 -10.48
C THR A 47 -14.09 8.00 -9.17
N VAL A 48 -14.74 8.48 -8.12
CA VAL A 48 -14.13 8.79 -6.83
C VAL A 48 -14.99 8.30 -5.67
N ASP A 49 -14.45 8.31 -4.45
CA ASP A 49 -15.20 8.06 -3.23
C ASP A 49 -16.36 9.04 -3.05
N LYS A 50 -17.43 8.55 -2.42
CA LYS A 50 -18.64 9.33 -2.13
C LYS A 50 -18.37 10.61 -1.33
N ILE A 51 -17.32 10.63 -0.51
CA ILE A 51 -16.98 11.78 0.35
C ILE A 51 -16.60 13.02 -0.46
N VAL A 52 -16.08 12.83 -1.67
CA VAL A 52 -15.66 13.92 -2.57
C VAL A 52 -16.55 14.08 -3.80
N THR A 53 -17.71 13.41 -3.86
CA THR A 53 -18.63 13.41 -5.01
C THR A 53 -18.93 14.82 -5.53
N SER A 54 -19.32 15.76 -4.66
CA SER A 54 -19.71 17.12 -5.08
C SER A 54 -18.57 17.84 -5.80
N LYS A 55 -17.37 17.81 -5.22
CA LYS A 55 -16.18 18.46 -5.79
C LYS A 55 -15.78 17.81 -7.13
N TRP A 56 -15.86 16.48 -7.20
CA TRP A 56 -15.56 15.73 -8.41
C TRP A 56 -16.55 16.05 -9.54
N LEU A 57 -17.86 16.13 -9.24
CA LEU A 57 -18.89 16.49 -10.24
C LEU A 57 -18.69 17.91 -10.79
N ASP A 58 -18.30 18.86 -9.94
CA ASP A 58 -17.95 20.20 -10.39
C ASP A 58 -16.73 20.18 -11.31
N ASN A 59 -15.69 19.43 -10.96
CA ASN A 59 -14.49 19.26 -11.78
C ASN A 59 -14.83 18.61 -13.13
N LEU A 60 -15.62 17.52 -13.12
CA LEU A 60 -16.07 16.81 -14.33
C LEU A 60 -16.86 17.75 -15.24
N LYS A 61 -17.85 18.48 -14.70
CA LYS A 61 -18.66 19.43 -15.46
C LYS A 61 -17.80 20.53 -16.12
N ASN A 62 -16.85 21.07 -15.36
CA ASN A 62 -15.95 22.10 -15.87
C ASN A 62 -15.02 21.54 -16.96
N ALA A 63 -14.50 20.33 -16.79
CA ALA A 63 -13.62 19.69 -17.77
C ALA A 63 -14.34 19.33 -19.07
N LEU A 64 -15.60 18.90 -18.98
CA LEU A 64 -16.44 18.59 -20.14
C LEU A 64 -16.85 19.85 -20.92
N ALA A 65 -16.94 21.01 -20.28
CA ALA A 65 -17.29 22.28 -20.92
C ALA A 65 -18.56 22.22 -21.81
N GLY A 66 -19.57 21.44 -21.37
CA GLY A 66 -20.83 21.24 -22.08
C GLY A 66 -20.84 20.10 -23.11
N LYS A 67 -19.72 19.39 -23.30
CA LYS A 67 -19.66 18.16 -24.10
C LYS A 67 -20.23 16.96 -23.31
N GLU A 68 -20.59 15.88 -23.99
CA GLU A 68 -21.03 14.63 -23.37
C GLU A 68 -19.92 13.57 -23.43
N PRO A 69 -19.65 12.83 -22.34
CA PRO A 69 -18.70 11.75 -22.36
C PRO A 69 -19.27 10.54 -23.10
N THR A 70 -18.40 9.82 -23.82
CA THR A 70 -18.76 8.60 -24.57
C THR A 70 -18.52 7.35 -23.71
N TYR A 71 -17.42 7.33 -22.97
CA TYR A 71 -16.99 6.17 -22.18
C TYR A 71 -16.73 6.53 -20.73
N LEU A 72 -17.09 5.59 -19.84
CA LEU A 72 -16.57 5.50 -18.48
C LEU A 72 -15.70 4.24 -18.39
N ILE A 73 -14.42 4.41 -18.26
CA ILE A 73 -13.46 3.31 -18.09
C ILE A 73 -13.42 2.96 -16.61
N ILE A 74 -13.78 1.73 -16.25
CA ILE A 74 -13.76 1.23 -14.88
C ILE A 74 -12.57 0.29 -14.76
N GLN A 75 -11.47 0.79 -14.19
CA GLN A 75 -10.27 0.02 -13.96
C GLN A 75 -10.36 -0.80 -12.69
N HIS A 76 -11.08 -0.25 -11.68
CA HIS A 76 -11.26 -0.85 -10.37
C HIS A 76 -12.66 -0.59 -9.81
N LEU A 77 -13.25 -1.59 -9.11
CA LEU A 77 -14.62 -1.53 -8.60
C LEU A 77 -14.71 -1.21 -7.11
N GLU A 78 -13.59 -1.03 -6.41
CA GLU A 78 -13.65 -0.61 -5.02
C GLU A 78 -14.45 0.69 -4.87
N PRO A 79 -15.29 0.83 -3.80
CA PRO A 79 -16.21 1.95 -3.70
C PRO A 79 -15.59 3.33 -3.77
N ASP A 80 -14.33 3.48 -3.41
CA ASP A 80 -13.61 4.74 -3.51
C ASP A 80 -13.22 5.15 -4.95
N HIS A 81 -13.45 4.24 -5.92
CA HIS A 81 -13.31 4.51 -7.36
C HIS A 81 -14.60 4.28 -8.13
N SER A 82 -15.58 3.60 -7.55
CA SER A 82 -16.82 3.22 -8.23
C SER A 82 -18.11 3.82 -7.66
N ALA A 83 -18.04 4.52 -6.52
CA ALA A 83 -19.24 5.03 -5.84
C ALA A 83 -20.11 5.96 -6.70
N ASN A 84 -19.55 6.61 -7.70
CA ASN A 84 -20.27 7.56 -8.55
C ASN A 84 -20.63 7.02 -9.95
N VAL A 85 -20.43 5.72 -10.22
CA VAL A 85 -20.75 5.12 -11.53
C VAL A 85 -22.23 5.30 -11.86
N ASN A 86 -23.14 5.02 -10.93
CA ASN A 86 -24.58 5.22 -11.15
C ASN A 86 -24.94 6.69 -11.39
N THR A 87 -24.29 7.62 -10.68
CA THR A 87 -24.48 9.06 -10.90
C THR A 87 -24.10 9.47 -12.33
N VAL A 88 -23.00 8.91 -12.85
CA VAL A 88 -22.58 9.15 -14.26
C VAL A 88 -23.59 8.57 -15.25
N ILE A 89 -24.11 7.35 -15.01
CA ILE A 89 -25.13 6.72 -15.86
C ILE A 89 -26.42 7.57 -15.88
N GLU A 90 -26.85 8.09 -14.72
CA GLU A 90 -28.03 8.93 -14.61
C GLU A 90 -27.84 10.28 -15.35
N MET A 91 -26.65 10.89 -15.26
CA MET A 91 -26.34 12.14 -15.94
C MET A 91 -26.15 11.97 -17.45
N TYR A 92 -25.60 10.83 -17.88
CA TYR A 92 -25.26 10.52 -19.27
C TYR A 92 -25.78 9.13 -19.68
N PRO A 93 -27.11 9.00 -19.95
CA PRO A 93 -27.73 7.69 -20.19
C PRO A 93 -27.17 6.89 -21.39
N ASN A 94 -26.50 7.57 -22.32
CA ASN A 94 -25.89 6.94 -23.49
C ASN A 94 -24.42 6.51 -23.27
N ILE A 95 -23.86 6.77 -22.08
CA ILE A 95 -22.46 6.42 -21.79
C ILE A 95 -22.24 4.92 -21.84
N THR A 96 -21.13 4.49 -22.40
CA THR A 96 -20.71 3.10 -22.42
C THR A 96 -19.72 2.84 -21.29
N LEU A 97 -20.06 1.91 -20.39
CA LEU A 97 -19.12 1.41 -19.39
C LEU A 97 -18.10 0.49 -20.05
N VAL A 98 -16.81 0.70 -19.82
CA VAL A 98 -15.74 -0.15 -20.34
C VAL A 98 -15.02 -0.79 -19.17
N CYS A 99 -15.03 -2.12 -19.11
CA CYS A 99 -14.43 -2.85 -17.98
C CYS A 99 -14.06 -4.28 -18.37
N THR A 100 -13.34 -4.98 -17.49
CA THR A 100 -13.05 -6.41 -17.70
C THR A 100 -14.31 -7.27 -17.62
N ALA A 101 -14.26 -8.47 -18.19
CA ALA A 101 -15.35 -9.45 -18.05
C ALA A 101 -15.59 -9.80 -16.56
N LYS A 102 -14.54 -9.81 -15.75
CA LYS A 102 -14.64 -10.04 -14.30
C LYS A 102 -15.37 -8.89 -13.62
N ALA A 103 -15.00 -7.64 -13.89
CA ALA A 103 -15.69 -6.46 -13.37
C ALA A 103 -17.17 -6.47 -13.77
N LYS A 104 -17.49 -6.73 -15.06
CA LYS A 104 -18.88 -6.86 -15.53
C LYS A 104 -19.69 -7.84 -14.69
N SER A 105 -19.11 -8.99 -14.33
CA SER A 105 -19.80 -10.00 -13.49
C SER A 105 -20.03 -9.53 -12.04
N MET A 106 -19.33 -8.48 -11.61
CA MET A 106 -19.40 -7.91 -10.26
C MET A 106 -20.29 -6.65 -10.16
N LEU A 107 -20.52 -5.92 -11.27
CA LEU A 107 -21.26 -4.63 -11.27
C LEU A 107 -22.55 -4.68 -10.44
N GLY A 108 -23.36 -5.72 -10.62
CA GLY A 108 -24.63 -5.86 -9.89
C GLY A 108 -24.47 -5.96 -8.36
N GLN A 109 -23.32 -6.43 -7.86
CA GLN A 109 -23.03 -6.50 -6.43
C GLN A 109 -22.82 -5.09 -5.82
N PHE A 110 -22.41 -4.13 -6.64
CA PHE A 110 -22.25 -2.71 -6.30
C PHE A 110 -23.50 -1.88 -6.64
N GLY A 111 -24.61 -2.54 -7.02
CA GLY A 111 -25.83 -1.87 -7.42
C GLY A 111 -25.72 -1.13 -8.77
N ILE A 112 -24.69 -1.44 -9.57
CA ILE A 112 -24.47 -0.84 -10.88
C ILE A 112 -25.19 -1.71 -11.92
N ASN A 113 -26.24 -1.16 -12.53
CA ASN A 113 -27.03 -1.84 -13.55
C ASN A 113 -26.99 -1.02 -14.84
N SER A 114 -26.28 -1.55 -15.84
CA SER A 114 -26.23 -0.99 -17.19
C SER A 114 -26.21 -2.10 -18.22
N GLU A 115 -27.00 -1.95 -19.29
CA GLU A 115 -26.92 -2.83 -20.45
C GLU A 115 -25.82 -2.38 -21.43
N ASN A 116 -25.39 -1.11 -21.36
CA ASN A 116 -24.38 -0.54 -22.22
C ASN A 116 -22.98 -0.75 -21.65
N VAL A 117 -22.48 -1.99 -21.71
CA VAL A 117 -21.18 -2.41 -21.15
C VAL A 117 -20.35 -3.09 -22.24
N LEU A 118 -19.25 -2.43 -22.61
CA LEU A 118 -18.19 -2.99 -23.44
C LEU A 118 -17.16 -3.72 -22.55
N THR A 119 -17.00 -5.02 -22.77
CA THR A 119 -15.97 -5.81 -22.09
C THR A 119 -14.68 -5.82 -22.89
N VAL A 120 -13.56 -5.64 -22.19
CA VAL A 120 -12.21 -5.66 -22.76
C VAL A 120 -11.34 -6.70 -22.07
N GLY A 121 -10.35 -7.19 -22.80
CA GLY A 121 -9.38 -8.18 -22.36
C GLY A 121 -7.94 -7.71 -22.49
N GLU A 122 -7.01 -8.62 -22.26
CA GLU A 122 -5.57 -8.35 -22.38
C GLU A 122 -5.19 -7.93 -23.79
N GLY A 123 -4.65 -6.71 -23.91
CA GLY A 123 -4.15 -6.17 -25.17
C GLY A 123 -5.21 -5.60 -26.10
N ASP A 124 -6.51 -5.64 -25.73
CA ASP A 124 -7.56 -4.99 -26.50
C ASP A 124 -7.32 -3.49 -26.59
N GLU A 125 -7.75 -2.88 -27.68
CA GLU A 125 -7.56 -1.44 -27.93
C GLU A 125 -8.91 -0.75 -28.14
N LEU A 126 -9.03 0.48 -27.63
CA LEU A 126 -10.19 1.35 -27.78
C LEU A 126 -9.76 2.69 -28.34
N SER A 127 -10.15 3.00 -29.57
CA SER A 127 -9.89 4.31 -30.17
C SER A 127 -10.87 5.36 -29.68
N LEU A 128 -10.33 6.50 -29.22
CA LEU A 128 -11.07 7.70 -28.85
C LEU A 128 -11.09 8.77 -29.96
N GLY A 129 -10.29 8.57 -31.00
CA GLY A 129 -10.03 9.52 -32.08
C GLY A 129 -8.52 9.59 -32.33
N SER A 130 -7.87 10.62 -31.84
CA SER A 130 -6.40 10.76 -31.86
C SER A 130 -5.71 9.92 -30.79
N HIS A 131 -6.40 9.60 -29.69
CA HIS A 131 -5.93 8.74 -28.60
C HIS A 131 -6.43 7.30 -28.77
N THR A 132 -5.62 6.36 -28.29
CA THR A 132 -6.00 4.94 -28.24
C THR A 132 -5.58 4.35 -26.90
N LEU A 133 -6.56 3.81 -26.17
CA LEU A 133 -6.32 3.06 -24.93
C LEU A 133 -6.08 1.59 -25.25
N LYS A 134 -4.98 1.04 -24.73
CA LYS A 134 -4.67 -0.39 -24.71
C LYS A 134 -4.82 -0.92 -23.30
N PHE A 135 -5.59 -1.98 -23.13
CA PHE A 135 -5.91 -2.53 -21.80
C PHE A 135 -4.92 -3.62 -21.39
N ILE A 136 -4.54 -3.59 -20.11
CA ILE A 136 -3.59 -4.52 -19.48
C ILE A 136 -4.27 -5.10 -18.25
N LEU A 137 -4.54 -6.39 -18.24
CA LEU A 137 -5.17 -7.04 -17.09
C LEU A 137 -4.15 -7.16 -15.94
N ALA A 138 -4.56 -6.75 -14.75
CA ALA A 138 -3.77 -6.77 -13.53
C ALA A 138 -4.52 -7.47 -12.37
N PRO A 139 -5.01 -8.72 -12.55
CA PRO A 139 -5.79 -9.39 -11.55
C PRO A 139 -5.02 -9.53 -10.24
N MET A 140 -5.67 -9.24 -9.12
CA MET A 140 -5.11 -9.22 -7.76
C MET A 140 -4.06 -8.12 -7.53
N VAL A 141 -4.12 -7.03 -8.30
CA VAL A 141 -3.40 -5.80 -7.98
C VAL A 141 -4.41 -4.64 -7.76
N HIS A 142 -5.23 -4.59 -6.63
CA HIS A 142 -5.16 -5.66 -5.62
C HIS A 142 -6.45 -6.53 -5.61
N TRP A 143 -7.45 -6.26 -6.46
CA TRP A 143 -8.67 -7.06 -6.63
C TRP A 143 -8.65 -7.88 -7.94
N PRO A 144 -9.53 -8.91 -8.07
CA PRO A 144 -9.47 -9.85 -9.20
C PRO A 144 -9.87 -9.25 -10.55
N GLU A 145 -10.59 -8.12 -10.57
CA GLU A 145 -11.13 -7.50 -11.78
C GLU A 145 -10.26 -6.36 -12.32
N VAL A 146 -9.20 -5.97 -11.60
CA VAL A 146 -8.38 -4.80 -11.93
C VAL A 146 -7.74 -4.90 -13.32
N MET A 147 -7.82 -3.81 -14.05
CA MET A 147 -7.07 -3.55 -15.27
C MET A 147 -6.38 -2.18 -15.21
N LEU A 148 -5.34 -2.02 -16.01
CA LEU A 148 -4.70 -0.77 -16.31
C LEU A 148 -5.03 -0.35 -17.75
N SER A 149 -4.94 0.94 -18.03
CA SER A 149 -5.14 1.48 -19.38
C SER A 149 -3.90 2.24 -19.82
N TYR A 150 -3.27 1.83 -20.92
CA TYR A 150 -2.13 2.51 -21.50
C TYR A 150 -2.57 3.34 -22.69
N GLU A 151 -2.41 4.65 -22.60
CA GLU A 151 -2.64 5.57 -23.70
C GLU A 151 -1.39 5.63 -24.59
N ILE A 152 -1.57 5.22 -25.85
CA ILE A 152 -0.45 4.89 -26.77
C ILE A 152 0.28 6.14 -27.23
N SER A 153 -0.43 7.23 -27.56
CA SER A 153 0.15 8.41 -28.20
C SER A 153 1.00 9.26 -27.24
N GLU A 154 0.55 9.41 -26.00
CA GLU A 154 1.28 10.14 -24.94
C GLU A 154 2.18 9.23 -24.11
N LYS A 155 2.10 7.88 -24.32
CA LYS A 155 2.81 6.88 -23.52
C LYS A 155 2.48 6.98 -22.04
N ALA A 156 1.21 7.12 -21.74
CA ALA A 156 0.67 7.38 -20.43
C ALA A 156 -0.02 6.14 -19.85
N LEU A 157 0.34 5.73 -18.64
CA LEU A 157 -0.23 4.59 -17.95
C LEU A 157 -1.20 5.03 -16.87
N PHE A 158 -2.49 4.75 -17.02
CA PHE A 158 -3.48 4.81 -15.94
C PHE A 158 -3.40 3.50 -15.17
N SER A 159 -2.92 3.56 -13.93
CA SER A 159 -2.38 2.38 -13.25
C SER A 159 -3.30 1.78 -12.19
N ALA A 160 -4.56 2.20 -12.13
CA ALA A 160 -5.44 1.88 -11.01
C ALA A 160 -4.73 2.21 -9.67
N ASP A 161 -4.80 1.36 -8.67
CA ASP A 161 -4.14 1.56 -7.37
C ASP A 161 -2.64 1.34 -7.38
N ALA A 162 -2.12 0.68 -8.41
CA ALA A 162 -0.68 0.51 -8.52
C ALA A 162 0.02 1.87 -8.57
N PHE A 163 1.15 1.97 -7.88
CA PHE A 163 1.96 3.17 -7.75
C PHE A 163 1.30 4.33 -6.96
N GLY A 164 0.17 4.06 -6.31
CA GLY A 164 -0.51 5.00 -5.43
C GLY A 164 0.20 5.19 -4.07
N LYS A 165 -0.25 6.19 -3.32
CA LYS A 165 0.18 6.47 -1.95
C LYS A 165 -0.95 7.05 -1.11
N PHE A 166 -0.85 6.95 0.21
CA PHE A 166 -1.68 7.74 1.10
C PHE A 166 -1.33 9.22 1.03
N GLY A 167 -2.28 10.08 1.41
CA GLY A 167 -2.12 11.52 1.50
C GLY A 167 -2.83 12.30 0.39
N ALA A 168 -3.28 13.51 0.73
CA ALA A 168 -3.88 14.48 -0.18
C ALA A 168 -2.82 15.13 -1.08
N LEU A 169 -3.21 15.63 -2.26
CA LEU A 169 -2.28 16.20 -3.23
C LEU A 169 -1.72 17.58 -2.86
N ASP A 170 -2.30 18.24 -1.88
CA ASP A 170 -1.88 19.55 -1.38
C ASP A 170 -0.86 19.46 -0.24
N ILE A 171 -0.45 18.25 0.15
CA ILE A 171 0.58 18.01 1.15
C ILE A 171 1.91 17.73 0.45
N ASP A 172 2.91 18.55 0.77
CA ASP A 172 4.29 18.35 0.30
C ASP A 172 5.00 17.30 1.18
N GLU A 173 5.01 16.07 0.73
CA GLU A 173 5.68 14.96 1.40
C GLU A 173 6.32 13.98 0.39
N SER A 174 7.38 13.30 0.82
CA SER A 174 8.05 12.29 0.00
C SER A 174 7.08 11.18 -0.40
N TRP A 175 7.07 10.84 -1.70
CA TRP A 175 6.26 9.73 -2.22
C TRP A 175 6.60 8.40 -1.53
N ASN A 176 7.88 8.12 -1.30
CA ASN A 176 8.39 6.80 -0.91
C ASN A 176 7.79 6.28 0.42
N CYS A 177 7.66 7.15 1.45
CA CYS A 177 7.17 6.74 2.77
C CYS A 177 5.72 6.28 2.72
N GLU A 178 4.84 7.14 2.20
CA GLU A 178 3.42 6.85 2.17
C GLU A 178 3.03 5.86 1.07
N ALA A 179 3.79 5.78 -0.02
CA ALA A 179 3.64 4.74 -1.03
C ALA A 179 4.04 3.36 -0.50
N ARG A 180 5.12 3.25 0.30
CA ARG A 180 5.51 1.99 0.95
C ARG A 180 4.46 1.57 1.98
N ARG A 181 3.96 2.52 2.79
CA ARG A 181 2.89 2.26 3.76
C ARG A 181 1.61 1.81 3.05
N TYR A 182 1.22 2.45 1.95
CA TYR A 182 0.11 2.05 1.08
C TYR A 182 0.35 0.64 0.52
N TYR A 183 1.49 0.43 -0.14
CA TYR A 183 1.81 -0.84 -0.79
C TYR A 183 1.71 -2.03 0.16
N PHE A 184 2.44 -2.03 1.29
CA PHE A 184 2.46 -3.18 2.18
C PHE A 184 1.14 -3.41 2.92
N ASN A 185 0.33 -2.39 3.08
CA ASN A 185 -0.97 -2.54 3.75
C ASN A 185 -2.11 -2.92 2.79
N ILE A 186 -2.09 -2.46 1.54
CA ILE A 186 -3.15 -2.70 0.55
C ILE A 186 -2.74 -3.80 -0.44
N VAL A 187 -1.57 -3.71 -1.04
CA VAL A 187 -1.12 -4.56 -2.16
C VAL A 187 -0.18 -5.69 -1.71
N GLY A 188 0.51 -5.53 -0.59
CA GLY A 188 1.69 -6.33 -0.18
C GLY A 188 1.54 -7.84 -0.19
N LYS A 189 0.32 -8.37 0.02
CA LYS A 189 0.03 -9.80 -0.10
C LYS A 189 0.24 -10.34 -1.52
N TYR A 190 0.17 -9.49 -2.52
CA TYR A 190 0.07 -9.87 -3.93
C TYR A 190 1.38 -9.64 -4.71
N GLY A 191 2.54 -9.86 -4.10
CA GLY A 191 3.85 -9.64 -4.74
C GLY A 191 4.02 -10.34 -6.08
N LEU A 192 3.55 -11.60 -6.25
CA LEU A 192 3.62 -12.31 -7.55
C LEU A 192 2.74 -11.65 -8.63
N PRO A 193 1.45 -11.31 -8.39
CA PRO A 193 0.66 -10.49 -9.30
C PRO A 193 1.33 -9.18 -9.70
N VAL A 194 1.89 -8.44 -8.73
CA VAL A 194 2.63 -7.19 -9.00
C VAL A 194 3.86 -7.45 -9.86
N SER A 195 4.66 -8.49 -9.57
CA SER A 195 5.82 -8.87 -10.39
C SER A 195 5.42 -9.19 -11.84
N ASN A 196 4.28 -9.84 -12.05
CA ASN A 196 3.75 -10.12 -13.39
C ASN A 196 3.30 -8.84 -14.10
N LEU A 197 2.68 -7.90 -13.39
CA LEU A 197 2.32 -6.59 -13.91
C LEU A 197 3.57 -5.80 -14.33
N LEU A 198 4.61 -5.76 -13.48
CA LEU A 198 5.87 -5.07 -13.79
C LEU A 198 6.55 -5.64 -15.04
N LYS A 199 6.51 -6.96 -15.24
CA LYS A 199 7.01 -7.60 -16.47
C LYS A 199 6.24 -7.14 -17.73
N LYS A 200 4.92 -6.97 -17.63
CA LYS A 200 4.12 -6.42 -18.74
C LYS A 200 4.48 -4.95 -18.97
N ALA A 201 4.51 -4.15 -17.91
CA ALA A 201 4.85 -2.72 -17.99
C ALA A 201 6.26 -2.47 -18.57
N SER A 202 7.24 -3.34 -18.29
CA SER A 202 8.60 -3.22 -18.83
C SER A 202 8.69 -3.35 -20.36
N THR A 203 7.64 -3.81 -21.03
CA THR A 203 7.57 -3.88 -22.50
C THR A 203 7.04 -2.58 -23.12
N LEU A 204 6.60 -1.63 -22.30
CA LEU A 204 6.04 -0.35 -22.73
C LEU A 204 7.03 0.79 -22.46
N GLU A 205 6.97 1.80 -23.29
CA GLU A 205 7.61 3.08 -23.02
C GLU A 205 6.62 3.95 -22.24
N ILE A 206 6.91 4.24 -20.97
CA ILE A 206 6.01 4.97 -20.07
C ILE A 206 6.65 6.30 -19.71
N ASN A 207 6.02 7.40 -20.12
CA ASN A 207 6.44 8.77 -19.82
C ASN A 207 5.72 9.34 -18.59
N THR A 208 4.49 8.85 -18.32
CA THR A 208 3.64 9.35 -17.24
C THR A 208 2.85 8.19 -16.65
N ILE A 209 2.72 8.16 -15.33
CA ILE A 209 1.81 7.25 -14.61
C ILE A 209 0.75 8.07 -13.89
N TYR A 210 -0.51 7.70 -14.11
CA TYR A 210 -1.72 8.28 -13.53
C TYR A 210 -2.35 7.29 -12.53
N PRO A 211 -1.94 7.30 -11.25
CA PRO A 211 -2.51 6.40 -10.24
C PRO A 211 -3.86 6.92 -9.75
N LEU A 212 -4.68 6.04 -9.15
CA LEU A 212 -5.95 6.42 -8.52
C LEU A 212 -5.76 7.12 -7.16
N HIS A 213 -4.57 7.02 -6.57
CA HIS A 213 -4.18 7.74 -5.36
C HIS A 213 -2.80 8.39 -5.48
N GLY A 214 -2.63 9.57 -4.89
CA GLY A 214 -1.34 10.28 -4.88
C GLY A 214 -1.04 11.07 -6.16
N PRO A 215 0.19 11.57 -6.33
CA PRO A 215 0.55 12.45 -7.44
C PRO A 215 0.72 11.68 -8.76
N VAL A 216 0.59 12.39 -9.85
CA VAL A 216 1.03 11.92 -11.17
C VAL A 216 2.55 11.80 -11.17
N LEU A 217 3.06 10.69 -11.71
CA LEU A 217 4.49 10.38 -11.72
C LEU A 217 5.05 10.59 -13.13
N THR A 218 6.21 11.23 -13.20
CA THR A 218 6.95 11.51 -14.43
C THR A 218 8.44 11.18 -14.24
N ASP A 219 9.23 12.11 -13.74
CA ASP A 219 10.68 11.98 -13.61
C ASP A 219 11.13 10.90 -12.61
N THR A 220 10.25 10.52 -11.66
CA THR A 220 10.50 9.51 -10.62
C THR A 220 10.16 8.09 -11.04
N ILE A 221 9.63 7.85 -12.24
CA ILE A 221 9.19 6.52 -12.71
C ILE A 221 10.27 5.44 -12.53
N PRO A 222 11.55 5.65 -12.89
CA PRO A 222 12.57 4.61 -12.70
C PRO A 222 12.77 4.21 -11.24
N GLU A 223 12.74 5.18 -10.31
CA GLU A 223 12.85 4.93 -8.87
C GLU A 223 11.63 4.15 -8.37
N VAL A 224 10.43 4.58 -8.74
CA VAL A 224 9.16 3.95 -8.39
C VAL A 224 9.09 2.49 -8.83
N LEU A 225 9.47 2.20 -10.09
CA LEU A 225 9.51 0.84 -10.61
C LEU A 225 10.54 -0.04 -9.90
N ASN A 226 11.70 0.53 -9.52
CA ASN A 226 12.71 -0.19 -8.75
C ASN A 226 12.19 -0.55 -7.34
N LEU A 227 11.55 0.39 -6.64
CA LEU A 227 10.96 0.16 -5.33
C LEU A 227 9.85 -0.90 -5.41
N TYR A 228 8.95 -0.81 -6.38
CA TYR A 228 7.91 -1.82 -6.59
C TYR A 228 8.48 -3.21 -6.89
N THR A 229 9.60 -3.29 -7.62
CA THR A 229 10.30 -4.55 -7.89
C THR A 229 10.84 -5.16 -6.60
N THR A 230 11.48 -4.34 -5.76
CA THR A 230 11.99 -4.75 -4.44
C THR A 230 10.85 -5.22 -3.52
N TRP A 231 9.78 -4.44 -3.42
CA TRP A 231 8.64 -4.77 -2.56
C TRP A 231 7.90 -6.03 -3.02
N ALA A 232 7.70 -6.18 -4.34
CA ALA A 232 7.02 -7.34 -4.92
C ALA A 232 7.82 -8.65 -4.76
N ALA A 233 9.14 -8.55 -4.68
CA ALA A 233 10.02 -9.68 -4.37
C ALA A 233 10.12 -9.97 -2.86
N TYR A 234 9.51 -9.13 -2.02
CA TYR A 234 9.66 -9.17 -0.55
C TYR A 234 11.12 -8.99 -0.09
N GLU A 235 11.93 -8.30 -0.89
CA GLU A 235 13.29 -7.96 -0.50
C GLU A 235 13.31 -6.72 0.42
N PRO A 236 14.28 -6.61 1.34
CA PRO A 236 14.42 -5.41 2.15
C PRO A 236 14.81 -4.21 1.28
N GLU A 237 14.26 -3.05 1.59
CA GLU A 237 14.65 -1.79 0.94
C GLU A 237 15.93 -1.22 1.58
N ASP A 238 16.04 -1.39 2.89
CA ASP A 238 17.15 -0.87 3.69
C ASP A 238 17.84 -1.97 4.49
N GLU A 239 19.16 -1.99 4.48
CA GLU A 239 19.94 -2.71 5.49
C GLU A 239 19.79 -2.00 6.83
N GLY A 240 19.39 -2.74 7.85
CA GLY A 240 19.17 -2.19 9.18
C GLY A 240 18.22 -3.00 10.03
N VAL A 241 17.85 -2.45 11.18
CA VAL A 241 17.04 -3.11 12.19
C VAL A 241 15.79 -2.29 12.49
N PHE A 242 14.62 -2.91 12.41
CA PHE A 242 13.40 -2.38 12.99
C PHE A 242 13.12 -3.07 14.34
N ILE A 243 13.08 -2.28 15.42
CA ILE A 243 12.70 -2.72 16.75
C ILE A 243 11.21 -2.48 16.92
N ALA A 244 10.40 -3.53 16.84
CA ALA A 244 8.97 -3.49 17.16
C ALA A 244 8.79 -3.91 18.62
N TYR A 245 8.27 -3.04 19.48
CA TYR A 245 8.05 -3.40 20.86
C TYR A 245 6.62 -3.09 21.33
N ALA A 246 6.20 -3.82 22.37
CA ALA A 246 5.00 -3.51 23.15
C ALA A 246 5.35 -3.47 24.62
N SER A 247 4.80 -2.52 25.38
CA SER A 247 5.13 -2.34 26.79
C SER A 247 3.91 -1.96 27.63
N MET A 248 3.67 -2.68 28.74
CA MET A 248 2.57 -2.37 29.65
C MET A 248 2.91 -1.26 30.66
N HIS A 249 4.09 -1.34 31.28
CA HIS A 249 4.51 -0.48 32.40
C HIS A 249 5.87 0.21 32.17
N GLY A 250 6.35 0.26 30.93
CA GLY A 250 7.57 0.96 30.54
C GLY A 250 8.84 0.09 30.56
N ASN A 251 8.91 -1.03 31.27
CA ASN A 251 10.15 -1.82 31.37
C ASN A 251 10.60 -2.41 30.03
N THR A 252 9.68 -2.89 29.19
CA THR A 252 10.03 -3.38 27.85
C THR A 252 10.42 -2.22 26.92
N ALA A 253 9.78 -1.05 27.06
CA ALA A 253 10.16 0.15 26.34
C ALA A 253 11.58 0.61 26.70
N GLU A 254 11.94 0.56 28.00
CA GLU A 254 13.31 0.84 28.45
C GLU A 254 14.32 -0.11 27.79
N ALA A 255 14.03 -1.41 27.79
CA ALA A 255 14.86 -2.41 27.14
C ALA A 255 15.00 -2.18 25.62
N ALA A 256 13.91 -1.81 24.95
CA ALA A 256 13.91 -1.51 23.51
C ALA A 256 14.77 -0.28 23.18
N ASN A 257 14.69 0.79 23.99
CA ASN A 257 15.54 1.98 23.81
C ASN A 257 17.02 1.66 24.11
N LYS A 258 17.31 0.86 25.14
CA LYS A 258 18.69 0.41 25.41
C LYS A 258 19.24 -0.43 24.26
N MET A 259 18.42 -1.32 23.68
CA MET A 259 18.82 -2.11 22.51
C MET A 259 19.11 -1.24 21.30
N LYS A 260 18.32 -0.18 21.07
CA LYS A 260 18.58 0.80 20.01
C LYS A 260 19.95 1.47 20.23
N GLU A 261 20.23 1.98 21.44
CA GLU A 261 21.51 2.59 21.78
C GLU A 261 22.69 1.62 21.54
N ILE A 262 22.53 0.35 21.90
CA ILE A 262 23.55 -0.70 21.71
C ILE A 262 23.79 -0.96 20.21
N LEU A 263 22.74 -1.13 19.41
CA LEU A 263 22.86 -1.36 17.98
C LEU A 263 23.53 -0.18 17.26
N GLU A 264 23.13 1.05 17.60
CA GLU A 264 23.72 2.27 17.04
C GLU A 264 25.22 2.38 17.42
N ALA A 265 25.55 2.11 18.70
CA ALA A 265 26.93 2.13 19.18
C ALA A 265 27.81 1.06 18.52
N LYS A 266 27.23 -0.07 18.12
CA LYS A 266 27.92 -1.15 17.41
C LYS A 266 27.98 -0.94 15.89
N GLY A 267 27.43 0.16 15.38
CA GLY A 267 27.54 0.54 13.97
C GLY A 267 26.46 -0.03 13.06
N ALA A 268 25.27 -0.32 13.58
CA ALA A 268 24.12 -0.64 12.73
C ALA A 268 23.90 0.46 11.69
N ALA A 269 23.68 0.09 10.42
CA ALA A 269 23.52 1.06 9.33
C ALA A 269 22.30 1.99 9.53
N LYS A 270 21.18 1.40 9.98
CA LYS A 270 19.94 2.11 10.32
C LYS A 270 19.26 1.37 11.47
N VAL A 271 18.71 2.11 12.44
CA VAL A 271 17.87 1.55 13.50
C VAL A 271 16.59 2.36 13.62
N ALA A 272 15.46 1.72 13.36
CA ALA A 272 14.14 2.27 13.61
C ALA A 272 13.48 1.58 14.80
N ILE A 273 12.58 2.26 15.49
CA ILE A 273 11.86 1.73 16.65
C ILE A 273 10.39 2.13 16.59
N GLY A 274 9.49 1.24 16.97
CA GLY A 274 8.05 1.48 17.02
C GLY A 274 7.38 0.86 18.23
N ASP A 275 6.52 1.63 18.91
CA ASP A 275 5.68 1.19 20.02
C ASP A 275 4.33 0.69 19.50
N LEU A 276 4.18 -0.62 19.39
CA LEU A 276 2.96 -1.27 18.91
C LEU A 276 1.70 -0.95 19.73
N SER A 277 1.86 -0.39 20.92
CA SER A 277 0.74 0.02 21.78
C SER A 277 0.31 1.49 21.55
N ARG A 278 1.07 2.27 20.74
CA ARG A 278 0.90 3.71 20.59
C ARG A 278 0.96 4.19 19.14
N ASP A 279 1.89 3.63 18.38
CA ASP A 279 2.15 4.05 17.01
C ASP A 279 1.11 3.44 16.04
N ASP A 280 0.97 4.03 14.87
CA ASP A 280 0.16 3.48 13.80
C ASP A 280 0.66 2.08 13.41
N MET A 281 -0.20 1.08 13.49
CA MET A 281 0.09 -0.30 13.14
C MET A 281 0.55 -0.43 11.68
N ALA A 282 -0.08 0.31 10.76
CA ALA A 282 0.28 0.30 9.34
C ALA A 282 1.72 0.80 9.11
N LYS A 283 2.18 1.76 9.93
CA LYS A 283 3.55 2.27 9.91
C LYS A 283 4.53 1.24 10.47
N CYS A 284 4.16 0.53 11.53
CA CYS A 284 4.99 -0.54 12.07
C CYS A 284 5.11 -1.72 11.10
N VAL A 285 4.03 -2.08 10.41
CA VAL A 285 4.03 -3.10 9.34
C VAL A 285 4.96 -2.68 8.20
N GLU A 286 4.83 -1.45 7.69
CA GLU A 286 5.72 -0.91 6.65
C GLU A 286 7.19 -1.01 7.05
N ASN A 287 7.54 -0.59 8.28
CA ASN A 287 8.91 -0.66 8.78
C ASN A 287 9.43 -2.10 8.87
N ALA A 288 8.61 -3.07 9.26
CA ALA A 288 9.01 -4.47 9.27
C ALA A 288 9.40 -4.98 7.86
N PHE A 289 8.66 -4.58 6.83
CA PHE A 289 8.99 -4.93 5.45
C PHE A 289 10.17 -4.11 4.88
N ARG A 290 10.39 -2.91 5.39
CA ARG A 290 11.44 -2.02 4.92
C ARG A 290 12.84 -2.52 5.25
N TYR A 291 13.04 -2.95 6.50
CA TYR A 291 14.36 -3.31 7.03
C TYR A 291 14.68 -4.79 6.88
N SER A 292 15.99 -5.11 6.74
CA SER A 292 16.48 -6.48 6.59
C SER A 292 16.30 -7.32 7.87
N THR A 293 16.28 -6.68 9.04
CA THR A 293 16.13 -7.38 10.33
C THR A 293 14.99 -6.79 11.16
N LEU A 294 14.15 -7.66 11.69
CA LEU A 294 13.09 -7.34 12.66
C LEU A 294 13.48 -7.86 14.04
N LEU A 295 13.45 -6.98 15.05
CA LEU A 295 13.55 -7.36 16.45
C LEU A 295 12.22 -7.14 17.14
N CYS A 296 11.59 -8.22 17.63
CA CYS A 296 10.35 -8.15 18.40
C CYS A 296 10.64 -8.23 19.89
N MET A 297 10.13 -7.24 20.66
CA MET A 297 10.31 -7.15 22.09
C MET A 297 8.96 -6.98 22.80
N ALA A 298 8.50 -7.99 23.57
CA ALA A 298 7.19 -7.94 24.18
C ALA A 298 7.14 -8.64 25.55
N PRO A 299 6.23 -8.22 26.44
CA PRO A 299 5.99 -8.96 27.69
C PRO A 299 5.17 -10.21 27.46
N SER A 300 5.38 -11.20 28.33
CA SER A 300 4.48 -12.35 28.50
C SER A 300 3.15 -11.90 29.07
N TYR A 301 2.05 -12.38 28.52
CA TYR A 301 0.70 -12.02 28.92
C TYR A 301 -0.26 -13.18 28.67
N ASP A 302 -1.10 -13.51 29.62
CA ASP A 302 -2.12 -14.58 29.51
C ASP A 302 -1.57 -15.93 29.01
N GLY A 303 -0.34 -16.28 29.40
CA GLY A 303 0.33 -17.52 28.93
C GLY A 303 0.83 -17.48 27.48
N GLY A 304 0.78 -16.33 26.84
CA GLY A 304 1.24 -16.07 25.47
C GLY A 304 2.09 -14.81 25.37
N VAL A 305 1.92 -14.04 24.32
CA VAL A 305 2.54 -12.74 24.07
C VAL A 305 1.49 -11.62 24.23
N PHE A 306 1.91 -10.45 24.67
CA PHE A 306 1.05 -9.27 24.83
C PHE A 306 0.35 -8.90 23.51
N LEU A 307 -0.95 -8.59 23.58
CA LEU A 307 -1.84 -8.50 22.42
C LEU A 307 -1.39 -7.56 21.28
N PRO A 308 -0.84 -6.36 21.54
CA PRO A 308 -0.36 -5.52 20.43
C PRO A 308 0.72 -6.18 19.59
N MET A 309 1.61 -6.98 20.18
CA MET A 309 2.60 -7.77 19.46
C MET A 309 1.96 -8.95 18.71
N ALA A 310 0.97 -9.61 19.30
CA ALA A 310 0.24 -10.69 18.62
C ALA A 310 -0.48 -10.16 17.38
N ASP A 311 -1.12 -9.00 17.48
CA ASP A 311 -1.81 -8.34 16.37
C ASP A 311 -0.83 -7.92 15.26
N PHE A 312 0.30 -7.32 15.63
CA PHE A 312 1.37 -6.99 14.68
C PHE A 312 1.86 -8.21 13.89
N ILE A 313 2.16 -9.31 14.58
CA ILE A 313 2.60 -10.55 13.93
C ILE A 313 1.50 -11.13 13.02
N HIS A 314 0.23 -11.02 13.43
CA HIS A 314 -0.91 -11.41 12.61
C HIS A 314 -0.97 -10.59 11.30
N HIS A 315 -0.77 -9.27 11.36
CA HIS A 315 -0.68 -8.41 10.19
C HIS A 315 0.47 -8.85 9.25
N LEU A 316 1.65 -9.09 9.79
CA LEU A 316 2.81 -9.57 9.01
C LEU A 316 2.49 -10.87 8.28
N LYS A 317 1.93 -11.85 8.99
CA LYS A 317 1.56 -13.17 8.44
C LYS A 317 0.50 -13.03 7.33
N SER A 318 -0.52 -12.21 7.53
CA SER A 318 -1.59 -11.98 6.56
C SER A 318 -1.09 -11.34 5.26
N LYS A 319 0.00 -10.58 5.33
CA LYS A 319 0.64 -9.89 4.21
C LYS A 319 1.85 -10.66 3.64
N LEU A 320 2.02 -11.94 4.02
CA LEU A 320 3.08 -12.84 3.55
C LEU A 320 4.51 -12.32 3.85
N TYR A 321 4.71 -11.77 5.05
CA TYR A 321 6.04 -11.38 5.52
C TYR A 321 7.05 -12.52 5.36
N GLN A 322 8.17 -12.26 4.74
CA GLN A 322 9.17 -13.27 4.38
C GLN A 322 10.53 -12.65 4.06
N ASN A 323 11.56 -13.50 3.84
CA ASN A 323 12.92 -13.11 3.46
C ASN A 323 13.57 -12.15 4.46
N ARG A 324 13.40 -12.38 5.76
CA ARG A 324 13.93 -11.50 6.82
C ARG A 324 14.59 -12.27 7.92
N ARG A 325 15.55 -11.61 8.57
CA ARG A 325 16.09 -12.06 9.86
C ARG A 325 15.18 -11.56 10.99
N VAL A 326 14.96 -12.42 12.00
CA VAL A 326 14.09 -12.06 13.14
C VAL A 326 14.78 -12.42 14.45
N ALA A 327 14.86 -11.45 15.37
CA ALA A 327 15.31 -11.63 16.73
C ALA A 327 14.17 -11.44 17.73
N LEU A 328 14.19 -12.15 18.85
CA LEU A 328 13.12 -12.14 19.83
C LEU A 328 13.65 -11.85 21.25
N VAL A 329 12.97 -10.93 21.93
CA VAL A 329 13.21 -10.61 23.34
C VAL A 329 11.88 -10.61 24.09
N GLU A 330 11.87 -11.20 25.27
CA GLU A 330 10.69 -11.15 26.14
C GLU A 330 10.96 -10.49 27.48
N ASN A 331 9.90 -9.97 28.10
CA ASN A 331 9.90 -9.52 29.47
C ASN A 331 8.88 -10.31 30.28
N ALA A 332 9.30 -10.97 31.37
CA ALA A 332 8.41 -11.75 32.22
C ALA A 332 8.89 -11.76 33.66
N SER A 333 8.06 -11.33 34.59
CA SER A 333 8.36 -11.43 36.04
C SER A 333 8.36 -12.88 36.51
N TRP A 334 7.46 -13.71 35.93
CA TRP A 334 7.34 -15.15 36.14
C TRP A 334 6.82 -15.82 34.87
N ALA A 335 7.00 -17.13 34.72
CA ALA A 335 6.46 -17.95 33.62
C ALA A 335 6.61 -17.30 32.22
N PRO A 336 7.84 -17.13 31.72
CA PRO A 336 8.08 -16.56 30.38
C PRO A 336 7.40 -17.39 29.29
N SER A 337 6.68 -16.73 28.38
CA SER A 337 5.88 -17.39 27.33
C SER A 337 5.89 -16.63 26.00
N ALA A 338 6.28 -15.36 26.00
CA ALA A 338 6.18 -14.50 24.80
C ALA A 338 7.11 -14.96 23.69
N VAL A 339 8.38 -15.29 23.97
CA VAL A 339 9.32 -15.78 22.95
C VAL A 339 8.78 -17.05 22.31
N LYS A 340 8.29 -18.02 23.11
CA LYS A 340 7.70 -19.24 22.56
C LYS A 340 6.51 -18.96 21.64
N ALA A 341 5.64 -18.04 22.03
CA ALA A 341 4.47 -17.69 21.25
C ALA A 341 4.86 -16.98 19.93
N MET A 342 5.76 -16.01 20.00
CA MET A 342 6.25 -15.31 18.80
C MET A 342 6.99 -16.24 17.84
N LYS A 343 7.89 -17.10 18.37
CA LYS A 343 8.64 -18.07 17.58
C LYS A 343 7.72 -18.99 16.78
N ALA A 344 6.66 -19.52 17.42
CA ALA A 344 5.71 -20.43 16.78
C ALA A 344 4.97 -19.77 15.58
N GLU A 345 4.77 -18.46 15.59
CA GLU A 345 4.17 -17.73 14.48
C GLU A 345 5.18 -17.47 13.35
N PHE A 346 6.41 -17.05 13.66
CA PHE A 346 7.44 -16.80 12.65
C PHE A 346 7.92 -18.08 11.96
N GLU A 347 7.95 -19.23 12.65
CA GLU A 347 8.28 -20.54 12.05
C GLU A 347 7.28 -20.97 10.95
N GLN A 348 6.09 -20.40 10.90
CA GLN A 348 5.10 -20.64 9.86
C GLN A 348 5.28 -19.74 8.62
N MET A 349 6.12 -18.72 8.71
CA MET A 349 6.36 -17.76 7.63
C MET A 349 7.53 -18.26 6.75
N LYS A 350 7.49 -17.88 5.48
CA LYS A 350 8.46 -18.35 4.49
C LYS A 350 9.81 -17.64 4.65
N ASN A 351 10.91 -18.38 4.59
CA ASN A 351 12.28 -17.85 4.56
C ASN A 351 12.57 -16.84 5.70
N ILE A 352 12.09 -17.13 6.91
CA ILE A 352 12.48 -16.39 8.11
C ILE A 352 13.72 -17.03 8.71
N ASP A 353 14.77 -16.25 8.85
CA ASP A 353 16.00 -16.63 9.58
C ASP A 353 15.82 -16.17 11.05
N LEU A 354 15.34 -17.09 11.90
CA LEU A 354 15.17 -16.83 13.32
C LEU A 354 16.53 -16.93 14.04
N ILE A 355 16.98 -15.84 14.65
CA ILE A 355 18.16 -15.83 15.51
C ILE A 355 17.85 -16.70 16.75
N GLU A 356 18.70 -17.72 16.98
CA GLU A 356 18.47 -18.71 18.05
C GLU A 356 18.61 -18.11 19.45
N ASN A 357 19.54 -17.15 19.60
CA ASN A 357 19.76 -16.46 20.86
C ASN A 357 18.57 -15.53 21.15
N THR A 358 17.94 -15.75 22.32
CA THR A 358 16.81 -14.94 22.80
C THR A 358 17.12 -14.40 24.18
N VAL A 359 16.58 -13.24 24.52
CA VAL A 359 16.79 -12.62 25.84
C VAL A 359 15.49 -12.58 26.63
N THR A 360 15.52 -13.06 27.86
CA THR A 360 14.42 -12.97 28.82
C THR A 360 14.78 -11.97 29.91
N ILE A 361 14.12 -10.81 29.89
CA ILE A 361 14.27 -9.77 30.93
C ILE A 361 13.27 -10.06 32.06
N LYS A 362 13.72 -9.95 33.29
CA LYS A 362 12.85 -10.17 34.47
C LYS A 362 12.45 -8.82 35.06
N THR A 363 11.34 -8.26 34.57
CA THR A 363 10.71 -6.98 34.93
C THR A 363 11.57 -5.78 34.56
N THR A 364 12.40 -5.26 35.48
CA THR A 364 13.28 -4.11 35.23
C THR A 364 14.58 -4.53 34.53
N VAL A 365 15.15 -3.65 33.73
CA VAL A 365 16.46 -3.87 33.07
C VAL A 365 17.59 -3.83 34.09
N LYS A 366 18.53 -4.78 34.02
CA LYS A 366 19.70 -4.93 34.87
C LYS A 366 20.97 -4.95 34.04
N GLU A 367 22.12 -4.78 34.67
CA GLU A 367 23.44 -4.87 34.03
C GLU A 367 23.61 -6.19 33.22
N SER A 368 23.18 -7.32 33.81
CA SER A 368 23.23 -8.62 33.11
C SER A 368 22.33 -8.68 31.87
N ASP A 369 21.21 -7.95 31.88
CA ASP A 369 20.31 -7.87 30.73
C ASP A 369 20.94 -7.00 29.61
N ILE A 370 21.66 -5.94 29.97
CA ILE A 370 22.42 -5.10 29.04
C ILE A 370 23.51 -5.93 28.34
N GLU A 371 24.23 -6.76 29.07
CA GLU A 371 25.23 -7.69 28.50
C GLU A 371 24.57 -8.68 27.54
N ALA A 372 23.42 -9.28 27.92
CA ALA A 372 22.68 -10.21 27.07
C ALA A 372 22.15 -9.53 25.79
N LEU A 373 21.60 -8.31 25.89
CA LEU A 373 21.19 -7.50 24.74
C LEU A 373 22.37 -7.14 23.85
N SER A 374 23.55 -6.84 24.42
CA SER A 374 24.77 -6.56 23.65
C SER A 374 25.24 -7.78 22.85
N ASN A 375 25.18 -8.98 23.45
CA ASN A 375 25.51 -10.22 22.75
C ASN A 375 24.52 -10.53 21.62
N LEU A 376 23.21 -10.28 21.84
CA LEU A 376 22.20 -10.41 20.80
C LEU A 376 22.41 -9.42 19.66
N ALA A 377 22.82 -8.17 19.97
CA ALA A 377 23.13 -7.18 18.96
C ALA A 377 24.32 -7.60 18.07
N ASP A 378 25.34 -8.26 18.63
CA ASP A 378 26.47 -8.83 17.84
C ASP A 378 25.99 -9.93 16.85
N GLU A 379 24.95 -10.67 17.19
CA GLU A 379 24.36 -11.66 16.28
C GLU A 379 23.49 -11.01 15.23
N ILE A 380 22.72 -9.99 15.59
CA ILE A 380 21.89 -9.22 14.66
C ILE A 380 22.74 -8.55 13.56
N LEU A 381 23.93 -8.09 13.91
CA LEU A 381 24.82 -7.35 13.00
C LEU A 381 25.77 -8.22 12.17
N LYS A 382 25.72 -9.55 12.31
CA LYS A 382 26.46 -10.51 11.45
C LYS A 382 25.78 -10.68 10.10
#